data_d1985bd5443dfd83db12a3e98137cefd
#
_entry.id   d1985bd5443dfd83db12a3e98137cefd
#
_cell.length_a   1.000
_cell.length_b   1.000
_cell.length_c   1.000
_cell.angle_alpha   90.00
_cell.angle_beta   90.00
_cell.angle_gamma   90.00
#
_symmetry.space_group_name_H-M   'P 1'
#
loop_
_entity.id
_entity.type
_entity.pdbx_description
1 polymer ?
#
loop_
_entity_poly.entity_id
_entity_poly.type
_entity_poly.pdbx_seq_one_letter_code
_entity_poly.pdbx_strand_id
1 'polypeptide(L)'
;MKYKSIFKLCLLTTFLSVTTISCDDWTEMEIHDSQVNGFKEQNPQEYAAYTQNLRAYKATKHAVVYARLDNAPEVSTGEKDFLRALPDSIDIVTMRNADRLSEYDREDMKLVREDYGTKVLYYIDCTAKDKLN
;
A
#
# COMPACT_ATOMS: atom_id res chain seq x y z
N MET A 1 -40.52 -0.67 -53.50
CA MET A 1 -39.18 -1.21 -53.07
C MET A 1 -38.25 -0.21 -52.36
N LYS A 2 -38.64 1.03 -52.12
CA LYS A 2 -37.78 2.05 -51.46
C LYS A 2 -37.74 2.00 -49.92
N TYR A 3 -38.76 1.46 -49.27
CA TYR A 3 -38.85 1.46 -47.80
C TYR A 3 -37.96 0.42 -47.09
N LYS A 4 -37.63 -0.69 -47.77
CA LYS A 4 -36.73 -1.70 -47.18
C LYS A 4 -35.27 -1.23 -47.04
N SER A 5 -34.86 -0.28 -47.91
CA SER A 5 -33.50 0.27 -47.86
C SER A 5 -33.36 1.33 -46.76
N ILE A 6 -34.41 2.13 -46.54
CA ILE A 6 -34.44 3.16 -45.49
C ILE A 6 -34.49 2.50 -44.09
N PHE A 7 -35.22 1.39 -43.96
CA PHE A 7 -35.28 0.65 -42.68
C PHE A 7 -33.96 0.00 -42.32
N LYS A 8 -33.21 -0.51 -43.29
CA LYS A 8 -31.86 -1.02 -43.10
C LYS A 8 -30.85 0.08 -42.72
N LEU A 9 -31.01 1.26 -43.31
CA LEU A 9 -30.15 2.41 -43.03
C LEU A 9 -30.42 2.96 -41.62
N CYS A 10 -31.69 3.05 -41.18
CA CYS A 10 -32.05 3.45 -39.82
C CYS A 10 -31.56 2.43 -38.75
N LEU A 11 -31.62 1.12 -39.05
CA LEU A 11 -31.15 0.08 -38.14
C LEU A 11 -29.61 0.12 -38.00
N LEU A 12 -28.88 0.46 -39.07
CA LEU A 12 -27.44 0.58 -39.02
C LEU A 12 -26.98 1.83 -38.25
N THR A 13 -27.71 2.94 -38.35
CA THR A 13 -27.36 4.18 -37.62
C THR A 13 -27.69 4.09 -36.16
N THR A 14 -28.74 3.36 -35.74
CA THR A 14 -29.04 3.12 -34.32
C THR A 14 -28.06 2.15 -33.66
N PHE A 15 -27.43 1.23 -34.40
CA PHE A 15 -26.44 0.32 -33.84
C PHE A 15 -25.06 0.98 -33.66
N LEU A 16 -24.77 2.03 -34.44
CA LEU A 16 -23.48 2.76 -34.34
C LEU A 16 -23.46 3.79 -33.20
N SER A 17 -24.61 4.19 -32.68
CA SER A 17 -24.71 5.20 -31.63
C SER A 17 -24.64 4.64 -30.19
N VAL A 18 -24.62 3.30 -30.02
CA VAL A 18 -24.57 2.66 -28.70
C VAL A 18 -23.13 2.35 -28.23
N THR A 19 -22.12 2.50 -29.11
CA THR A 19 -20.74 2.11 -28.78
C THR A 19 -19.86 3.25 -28.25
N THR A 20 -20.42 4.44 -28.03
CA THR A 20 -19.63 5.57 -27.51
C THR A 20 -19.94 5.94 -26.05
N ILE A 21 -20.72 5.13 -25.34
CA ILE A 21 -20.92 5.31 -23.91
C ILE A 21 -20.11 4.20 -23.21
N SER A 22 -18.82 4.31 -23.26
CA SER A 22 -17.94 3.49 -22.43
C SER A 22 -16.70 4.30 -22.10
N CYS A 23 -16.49 4.48 -20.81
CA CYS A 23 -15.24 4.92 -20.19
C CYS A 23 -14.96 6.43 -20.12
N ASP A 24 -15.89 7.23 -19.61
CA ASP A 24 -15.53 8.57 -19.13
C ASP A 24 -15.63 8.72 -17.60
N ASP A 25 -16.12 7.71 -16.90
CA ASP A 25 -16.34 7.79 -15.44
C ASP A 25 -15.17 7.21 -14.60
N TRP A 26 -14.04 6.87 -15.22
CA TRP A 26 -12.93 6.23 -14.50
C TRP A 26 -11.74 7.14 -14.21
N THR A 27 -11.78 8.41 -14.58
CA THR A 27 -10.63 9.31 -14.44
C THR A 27 -10.81 10.45 -13.45
N GLU A 28 -11.96 10.58 -12.83
CA GLU A 28 -12.12 11.49 -11.69
C GLU A 28 -12.39 10.67 -10.42
N MET A 29 -11.32 10.07 -9.87
CA MET A 29 -11.31 9.94 -8.44
C MET A 29 -11.29 11.37 -7.89
N GLU A 30 -12.46 11.93 -7.61
CA GLU A 30 -12.55 13.01 -6.65
C GLU A 30 -11.87 12.49 -5.38
N ILE A 31 -10.64 12.92 -5.19
CA ILE A 31 -10.01 12.87 -3.88
C ILE A 31 -10.83 13.86 -3.07
N HIS A 32 -11.98 13.41 -2.57
CA HIS A 32 -12.55 14.05 -1.42
C HIS A 32 -11.43 13.98 -0.38
N ASP A 33 -10.97 15.14 0.06
CA ASP A 33 -10.12 15.33 1.23
C ASP A 33 -10.97 15.00 2.48
N SER A 34 -11.65 13.85 2.43
CA SER A 34 -12.15 13.17 3.59
C SER A 34 -10.88 12.73 4.31
N GLN A 35 -10.65 13.26 5.49
CA GLN A 35 -9.76 12.65 6.46
C GLN A 35 -10.17 11.16 6.47
N VAL A 36 -9.43 10.37 5.71
CA VAL A 36 -9.63 8.92 5.69
C VAL A 36 -9.07 8.47 7.02
N ASN A 37 -9.92 8.52 8.04
CA ASN A 37 -9.60 7.87 9.28
C ASN A 37 -9.25 6.44 8.90
N GLY A 38 -8.05 6.01 9.24
CA GLY A 38 -7.57 4.69 8.91
C GLY A 38 -8.49 3.61 9.50
N PHE A 39 -8.35 2.37 9.05
CA PHE A 39 -9.16 1.25 9.54
C PHE A 39 -9.12 1.14 11.09
N LYS A 40 -7.99 1.49 11.69
CA LYS A 40 -7.80 1.53 13.15
C LYS A 40 -8.76 2.47 13.86
N GLU A 41 -8.98 3.67 13.29
CA GLU A 41 -9.84 4.69 13.87
C GLU A 41 -11.32 4.41 13.61
N GLN A 42 -11.64 3.86 12.44
CA GLN A 42 -13.02 3.54 12.06
C GLN A 42 -13.54 2.30 12.79
N ASN A 43 -12.69 1.28 12.97
CA ASN A 43 -13.08 -0.02 13.52
C ASN A 43 -12.06 -0.52 14.57
N PRO A 44 -11.90 0.16 15.71
CA PRO A 44 -10.83 -0.14 16.65
C PRO A 44 -10.89 -1.56 17.23
N GLN A 45 -12.08 -2.12 17.41
CA GLN A 45 -12.24 -3.49 17.93
C GLN A 45 -11.82 -4.55 16.89
N GLU A 46 -12.23 -4.37 15.64
CA GLU A 46 -11.85 -5.26 14.54
C GLU A 46 -10.35 -5.17 14.25
N TYR A 47 -9.79 -3.96 14.30
CA TYR A 47 -8.36 -3.74 14.15
C TYR A 47 -7.57 -4.45 15.26
N ALA A 48 -8.00 -4.35 16.52
CA ALA A 48 -7.36 -5.02 17.64
C ALA A 48 -7.41 -6.55 17.50
N ALA A 49 -8.56 -7.11 17.11
CA ALA A 49 -8.70 -8.53 16.86
C ALA A 49 -7.83 -9.01 15.70
N TYR A 50 -7.80 -8.26 14.61
CA TYR A 50 -6.98 -8.53 13.44
C TYR A 50 -5.48 -8.57 13.80
N THR A 51 -4.96 -7.52 14.44
CA THR A 51 -3.54 -7.41 14.80
C THR A 51 -3.13 -8.45 15.84
N GLN A 52 -4.02 -8.82 16.76
CA GLN A 52 -3.80 -9.93 17.69
C GLN A 52 -3.65 -11.27 16.95
N ASN A 53 -4.54 -11.56 16.00
CA ASN A 53 -4.48 -12.78 15.21
C ASN A 53 -3.23 -12.83 14.33
N LEU A 54 -2.85 -11.70 13.74
CA LEU A 54 -1.64 -11.57 12.93
C LEU A 54 -0.38 -11.87 13.74
N ARG A 55 -0.25 -11.28 14.94
CA ARG A 55 0.88 -11.57 15.85
C ARG A 55 0.89 -13.03 16.31
N ALA A 56 -0.28 -13.59 16.60
CA ALA A 56 -0.40 -15.01 16.97
C ALA A 56 0.05 -15.90 15.80
N TYR A 57 -0.36 -15.62 14.58
CA TYR A 57 0.11 -16.31 13.37
C TYR A 57 1.63 -16.25 13.23
N LYS A 58 2.22 -15.05 13.33
CA LYS A 58 3.68 -14.85 13.22
C LYS A 58 4.48 -15.55 14.32
N ALA A 59 3.85 -15.86 15.46
CA ALA A 59 4.47 -16.66 16.53
C ALA A 59 4.45 -18.17 16.25
N THR A 60 3.69 -18.64 15.28
CA THR A 60 3.64 -20.05 14.89
C THR A 60 4.78 -20.42 13.95
N LYS A 61 4.96 -21.74 13.68
CA LYS A 61 5.89 -22.20 12.66
C LYS A 61 5.27 -21.99 11.27
N HIS A 62 5.82 -21.07 10.47
CA HIS A 62 5.37 -20.74 9.12
C HIS A 62 6.55 -20.39 8.22
N ALA A 63 6.29 -20.15 6.93
CA ALA A 63 7.29 -19.62 6.01
C ALA A 63 7.56 -18.14 6.32
N VAL A 64 8.79 -17.82 6.68
CA VAL A 64 9.17 -16.44 7.04
C VAL A 64 9.29 -15.57 5.79
N VAL A 65 8.59 -14.45 5.77
CA VAL A 65 8.67 -13.44 4.72
C VAL A 65 9.66 -12.35 5.15
N TYR A 66 10.73 -12.20 4.38
CA TYR A 66 11.77 -11.19 4.61
C TYR A 66 11.76 -10.15 3.49
N ALA A 67 11.78 -8.88 3.86
CA ALA A 67 11.91 -7.76 2.94
C ALA A 67 13.16 -6.93 3.26
N ARG A 68 13.80 -6.42 2.20
CA ARG A 68 14.91 -5.49 2.30
C ARG A 68 14.63 -4.28 1.42
N LEU A 69 14.67 -3.09 2.01
CA LEU A 69 14.35 -1.84 1.34
C LEU A 69 15.61 -1.17 0.80
N ASP A 70 16.13 -1.68 -0.32
CA ASP A 70 17.37 -1.16 -0.92
C ASP A 70 17.19 0.20 -1.60
N ASN A 71 15.99 0.52 -2.07
CA ASN A 71 15.63 1.76 -2.76
C ASN A 71 14.92 2.77 -1.85
N ALA A 72 14.94 2.58 -0.54
CA ALA A 72 14.36 3.54 0.38
C ALA A 72 15.08 4.89 0.27
N PRO A 73 14.36 6.03 0.23
CA PRO A 73 14.95 7.35 0.27
C PRO A 73 15.71 7.55 1.59
N GLU A 74 16.63 8.51 1.63
CA GLU A 74 17.36 8.83 2.87
C GLU A 74 16.43 9.34 3.98
N VAL A 75 15.37 10.04 3.59
CA VAL A 75 14.31 10.55 4.46
C VAL A 75 12.97 10.22 3.83
N SER A 76 12.06 9.67 4.59
CA SER A 76 10.70 9.38 4.13
C SER A 76 9.96 10.67 3.79
N THR A 77 9.43 10.76 2.58
CA THR A 77 8.77 11.97 2.04
C THR A 77 7.28 11.78 1.81
N GLY A 78 6.79 10.56 1.85
CA GLY A 78 5.40 10.23 1.62
C GLY A 78 5.01 8.87 2.18
N GLU A 79 3.71 8.57 2.15
CA GLU A 79 3.13 7.36 2.74
C GLU A 79 3.79 6.07 2.24
N LYS A 80 4.13 6.01 0.96
CA LYS A 80 4.80 4.86 0.33
C LYS A 80 6.19 4.54 0.89
N ASP A 81 6.81 5.50 1.59
CA ASP A 81 8.16 5.36 2.12
C ASP A 81 8.17 4.80 3.55
N PHE A 82 6.99 4.70 4.18
CA PHE A 82 6.83 4.18 5.53
C PHE A 82 6.67 2.66 5.54
N LEU A 83 7.09 2.03 6.63
CA LEU A 83 6.99 0.58 6.83
C LEU A 83 5.53 0.08 6.86
N ARG A 84 4.60 0.91 7.34
CA ARG A 84 3.16 0.60 7.36
C ARG A 84 2.54 0.48 5.97
N ALA A 85 3.21 1.00 4.92
CA ALA A 85 2.78 0.81 3.53
C ALA A 85 3.15 -0.57 2.97
N LEU A 86 4.00 -1.32 3.66
CA LEU A 86 4.32 -2.70 3.29
C LEU A 86 3.19 -3.64 3.71
N PRO A 87 3.06 -4.80 3.03
CA PRO A 87 2.15 -5.85 3.50
C PRO A 87 2.44 -6.23 4.95
N ASP A 88 1.43 -6.21 5.79
CA ASP A 88 1.50 -6.54 7.21
C ASP A 88 1.90 -8.00 7.50
N SER A 89 1.76 -8.88 6.48
CA SER A 89 2.23 -10.27 6.52
C SER A 89 3.76 -10.43 6.52
N ILE A 90 4.53 -9.35 6.30
CA ILE A 90 6.00 -9.38 6.36
C ILE A 90 6.44 -9.62 7.81
N ASP A 91 7.28 -10.63 8.02
CA ASP A 91 7.82 -10.99 9.33
C ASP A 91 9.02 -10.15 9.72
N ILE A 92 9.90 -9.92 8.76
CA ILE A 92 11.18 -9.23 8.98
C ILE A 92 11.41 -8.21 7.87
N VAL A 93 11.76 -7.00 8.24
CA VAL A 93 12.17 -5.95 7.30
C VAL A 93 13.53 -5.39 7.71
N THR A 94 14.41 -5.12 6.74
CA THR A 94 15.69 -4.44 6.97
C THR A 94 15.67 -3.04 6.37
N MET A 95 15.90 -2.05 7.23
CA MET A 95 16.06 -0.63 6.85
C MET A 95 17.53 -0.30 6.60
N ARG A 96 17.81 0.54 5.60
CA ARG A 96 19.16 0.96 5.24
C ARG A 96 19.64 2.19 6.02
N ASN A 97 18.80 3.19 6.17
CA ASN A 97 19.16 4.53 6.67
C ASN A 97 18.80 4.68 8.16
N ALA A 98 19.20 3.71 8.98
CA ALA A 98 18.85 3.67 10.40
C ALA A 98 19.45 4.83 11.22
N ASP A 99 20.49 5.46 10.73
CA ASP A 99 21.17 6.61 11.33
C ASP A 99 20.46 7.95 11.06
N ARG A 100 19.49 7.96 10.15
CA ARG A 100 18.78 9.17 9.69
C ARG A 100 17.27 9.12 9.86
N LEU A 101 16.79 8.31 10.79
CA LEU A 101 15.36 8.17 11.05
C LEU A 101 14.77 9.48 11.57
N SER A 102 13.74 9.98 10.88
CA SER A 102 12.90 11.06 11.39
C SER A 102 12.06 10.60 12.57
N GLU A 103 11.39 11.52 13.24
CA GLU A 103 10.44 11.19 14.31
C GLU A 103 9.28 10.34 13.76
N TYR A 104 8.76 10.70 12.59
CA TYR A 104 7.70 9.94 11.91
C TYR A 104 8.14 8.51 11.56
N ASP A 105 9.38 8.30 11.10
CA ASP A 105 9.90 6.96 10.84
C ASP A 105 9.98 6.11 12.11
N ARG A 106 10.30 6.73 13.24
CA ARG A 106 10.37 6.03 14.55
C ARG A 106 8.99 5.64 15.05
N GLU A 107 8.00 6.52 14.88
CA GLU A 107 6.60 6.23 15.22
C GLU A 107 6.06 5.11 14.34
N ASP A 108 6.32 5.17 13.04
CA ASP A 108 5.93 4.15 12.07
C ASP A 108 6.56 2.79 12.40
N MET A 109 7.86 2.78 12.69
CA MET A 109 8.57 1.57 13.12
C MET A 109 7.98 0.99 14.41
N LYS A 110 7.59 1.84 15.36
CA LYS A 110 6.92 1.42 16.60
C LYS A 110 5.59 0.76 16.29
N LEU A 111 4.78 1.38 15.42
CA LEU A 111 3.48 0.86 14.99
C LEU A 111 3.62 -0.54 14.38
N VAL A 112 4.49 -0.73 13.39
CA VAL A 112 4.62 -2.03 12.72
C VAL A 112 5.18 -3.12 13.65
N ARG A 113 5.97 -2.76 14.64
CA ARG A 113 6.48 -3.69 15.66
C ARG A 113 5.40 -4.08 16.66
N GLU A 114 4.65 -3.13 17.17
CA GLU A 114 3.65 -3.34 18.23
C GLU A 114 2.34 -3.92 17.67
N ASP A 115 1.85 -3.37 16.57
CA ASP A 115 0.57 -3.80 15.99
C ASP A 115 0.73 -5.04 15.11
N TYR A 116 1.72 -5.07 14.22
CA TYR A 116 1.88 -6.17 13.25
C TYR A 116 2.86 -7.26 13.69
N GLY A 117 3.68 -7.01 14.72
CA GLY A 117 4.69 -7.97 15.16
C GLY A 117 5.86 -8.15 14.18
N THR A 118 6.03 -7.22 13.25
CA THR A 118 7.12 -7.23 12.27
C THR A 118 8.45 -6.91 12.95
N LYS A 119 9.48 -7.71 12.70
CA LYS A 119 10.84 -7.46 13.19
C LYS A 119 11.55 -6.48 12.29
N VAL A 120 11.94 -5.34 12.82
CA VAL A 120 12.70 -4.33 12.08
C VAL A 120 14.18 -4.46 12.42
N LEU A 121 14.99 -4.74 11.40
CA LEU A 121 16.43 -4.86 11.46
C LEU A 121 17.09 -3.65 10.80
N TYR A 122 18.32 -3.37 11.20
CA TYR A 122 19.12 -2.31 10.61
C TYR A 122 20.28 -2.89 9.80
N TYR A 123 20.52 -2.31 8.64
CA TYR A 123 21.70 -2.61 7.87
C TYR A 123 22.88 -1.76 8.37
N ILE A 124 23.97 -2.41 8.74
CA ILE A 124 25.21 -1.75 9.15
C ILE A 124 26.27 -2.12 8.12
N ASP A 125 26.80 -1.11 7.42
CA ASP A 125 27.92 -1.29 6.50
C ASP A 125 29.25 -1.23 7.27
N CYS A 126 29.84 -2.38 7.52
CA CYS A 126 31.13 -2.51 8.20
C CYS A 126 32.33 -2.31 7.28
N THR A 127 32.13 -2.10 5.98
CA THR A 127 33.23 -1.90 5.03
C THR A 127 33.83 -0.49 5.10
N ALA A 128 33.05 0.48 5.53
CA ALA A 128 33.49 1.85 5.79
C ALA A 128 34.08 1.96 7.20
N LYS A 129 35.35 1.57 7.36
CA LYS A 129 36.06 1.59 8.65
C LYS A 129 36.11 2.95 9.33
N ASP A 130 35.92 4.02 8.59
CA ASP A 130 36.01 5.40 9.10
C ASP A 130 34.74 5.91 9.80
N LYS A 131 33.67 5.11 9.82
CA LYS A 131 32.37 5.48 10.44
C LYS A 131 32.13 4.82 11.79
N LEU A 132 33.06 4.03 12.31
CA LEU A 132 32.94 3.28 13.57
C LEU A 132 33.74 3.87 14.72
N ASN A 133 34.30 5.09 14.57
CA ASN A 133 34.99 5.83 15.63
C ASN A 133 34.17 7.01 16.13
#